data_ff82072fce4875441cab8e57cf0e7e96
#
_entry.id   ff82072fce4875441cab8e57cf0e7e96
#
_cell.length_a   1.000
_cell.length_b   1.000
_cell.length_c   1.000
_cell.angle_alpha   90.00
_cell.angle_beta   90.00
_cell.angle_gamma   90.00
#
_symmetry.space_group_name_H-M   'P 1'
#
loop_
_entity.id
_entity.type
_entity.pdbx_description
1 polymer ?
#
loop_
_entity_poly.entity_id
_entity_poly.type
_entity_poly.pdbx_seq_one_letter_code
_entity_poly.pdbx_strand_id
1 'polypeptide(L)'
;QTFINDAFSGSITLLGEVNRPGEYIFARSETLHDVLERANGFSDAAYPLGAVFERSSAKDEEKASNVILAEKIEQSVLQLSSSDIQGAGDQINAVLGFARQLKEQEAVGRLSVNVLLRDQSNPIYLEDGDLLVIPKRPSHISVIGSVSQSVRANYNSENNFNDYISNAGGYSRIADKSRMYMLLPNGEASPLANNTIIPPGSVLIVPPKTDKLSILGLTDVVSRVLGNIATSILAINNVN
;
A
#
# COMPACT_ATOMS: atom_id res chain seq x y z
N GLN A 1 -13.35 -35.08 -32.54
CA GLN A 1 -13.61 -33.78 -31.87
C GLN A 1 -13.16 -33.96 -30.43
N THR A 2 -11.97 -33.50 -30.12
CA THR A 2 -11.46 -33.43 -28.76
C THR A 2 -12.15 -32.23 -28.11
N PHE A 3 -13.10 -32.45 -27.23
CA PHE A 3 -13.61 -31.43 -26.33
C PHE A 3 -12.44 -31.09 -25.41
N ILE A 4 -11.77 -29.99 -25.67
CA ILE A 4 -10.90 -29.34 -24.70
C ILE A 4 -11.85 -28.88 -23.61
N ASN A 5 -11.90 -29.66 -22.54
CA ASN A 5 -12.55 -29.26 -21.30
C ASN A 5 -11.68 -28.11 -20.76
N ASP A 6 -11.96 -26.87 -21.16
CA ASP A 6 -11.46 -25.67 -20.47
C ASP A 6 -12.12 -25.70 -19.08
N ALA A 7 -11.50 -26.50 -18.21
CA ALA A 7 -11.98 -26.65 -16.85
C ALA A 7 -11.97 -25.26 -16.22
N PHE A 8 -13.13 -24.83 -15.73
CA PHE A 8 -13.27 -23.64 -14.91
C PHE A 8 -12.18 -23.64 -13.85
N SER A 9 -11.47 -22.52 -13.72
CA SER A 9 -10.28 -22.43 -12.88
C SER A 9 -10.59 -21.83 -11.51
N GLY A 10 -11.73 -21.14 -11.39
CA GLY A 10 -12.16 -20.47 -10.18
C GLY A 10 -13.20 -19.38 -10.45
N SER A 11 -13.43 -18.55 -9.45
CA SER A 11 -14.32 -17.40 -9.53
C SER A 11 -13.62 -16.11 -9.07
N ILE A 12 -14.01 -14.97 -9.65
CA ILE A 12 -13.67 -13.63 -9.21
C ILE A 12 -14.94 -12.86 -8.90
N THR A 13 -14.91 -12.05 -7.85
CA THR A 13 -16.00 -11.16 -7.49
C THR A 13 -15.70 -9.74 -7.93
N LEU A 14 -16.58 -9.14 -8.73
CA LEU A 14 -16.53 -7.74 -9.13
C LEU A 14 -17.56 -6.94 -8.33
N LEU A 15 -17.11 -5.90 -7.61
CA LEU A 15 -17.96 -5.04 -6.79
C LEU A 15 -17.82 -3.55 -7.18
N GLY A 16 -18.82 -2.77 -6.77
CA GLY A 16 -18.84 -1.31 -6.95
C GLY A 16 -19.24 -0.89 -8.35
N GLU A 17 -18.53 0.07 -8.92
CA GLU A 17 -18.90 0.78 -10.15
C GLU A 17 -18.44 0.04 -11.42
N VAL A 18 -18.91 -1.19 -11.57
CA VAL A 18 -18.92 -1.94 -12.84
C VAL A 18 -20.36 -2.06 -13.33
N ASN A 19 -20.56 -2.15 -14.64
CA ASN A 19 -21.91 -2.17 -15.21
C ASN A 19 -22.70 -3.42 -14.80
N ARG A 20 -22.02 -4.53 -14.56
CA ARG A 20 -22.62 -5.79 -14.09
C ARG A 20 -21.79 -6.35 -12.94
N PRO A 21 -22.00 -5.86 -11.70
CA PRO A 21 -21.32 -6.42 -10.53
C PRO A 21 -21.82 -7.83 -10.23
N GLY A 22 -20.97 -8.67 -9.65
CA GLY A 22 -21.29 -10.03 -9.27
C GLY A 22 -20.10 -10.95 -9.32
N GLU A 23 -20.36 -12.24 -9.13
CA GLU A 23 -19.37 -13.29 -9.22
C GLU A 23 -19.28 -13.83 -10.66
N TYR A 24 -18.06 -13.97 -11.15
CA TYR A 24 -17.73 -14.45 -12.48
C TYR A 24 -16.84 -15.66 -12.42
N ILE A 25 -17.32 -16.77 -12.97
CA ILE A 25 -16.49 -17.94 -13.19
C ILE A 25 -15.57 -17.67 -14.39
N PHE A 26 -14.29 -18.03 -14.28
CA PHE A 26 -13.31 -17.82 -15.33
C PHE A 26 -12.59 -19.11 -15.72
N ALA A 27 -12.10 -19.16 -16.96
CA ALA A 27 -11.25 -20.22 -17.48
C ALA A 27 -9.77 -19.89 -17.22
N ARG A 28 -8.90 -20.90 -17.22
CA ARG A 28 -7.46 -20.76 -16.88
C ARG A 28 -6.72 -19.72 -17.72
N SER A 29 -7.17 -19.44 -18.94
CA SER A 29 -6.54 -18.47 -19.85
C SER A 29 -7.14 -17.06 -19.76
N GLU A 30 -8.24 -16.88 -19.03
CA GLU A 30 -8.88 -15.57 -18.91
C GLU A 30 -8.11 -14.64 -17.97
N THR A 31 -8.08 -13.39 -18.35
CA THR A 31 -7.45 -12.31 -17.60
C THR A 31 -8.50 -11.45 -16.90
N LEU A 32 -8.06 -10.61 -15.97
CA LEU A 32 -8.92 -9.62 -15.32
C LEU A 32 -9.64 -8.74 -16.35
N HIS A 33 -8.95 -8.39 -17.44
CA HIS A 33 -9.53 -7.57 -18.50
C HIS A 33 -10.66 -8.27 -19.25
N ASP A 34 -10.50 -9.57 -19.54
CA ASP A 34 -11.53 -10.37 -20.22
C ASP A 34 -12.81 -10.46 -19.37
N VAL A 35 -12.66 -10.63 -18.05
CA VAL A 35 -13.81 -10.64 -17.13
C VAL A 35 -14.44 -9.26 -17.03
N LEU A 36 -13.67 -8.17 -16.99
CA LEU A 36 -14.21 -6.82 -17.03
C LEU A 36 -14.99 -6.53 -18.34
N GLU A 37 -14.53 -7.03 -19.49
CA GLU A 37 -15.29 -6.95 -20.74
C GLU A 37 -16.64 -7.70 -20.64
N ARG A 38 -16.67 -8.89 -20.04
CA ARG A 38 -17.90 -9.66 -19.79
C ARG A 38 -18.86 -8.93 -18.85
N ALA A 39 -18.30 -8.18 -17.88
CA ALA A 39 -19.05 -7.32 -16.97
C ALA A 39 -19.55 -6.03 -17.67
N ASN A 40 -19.29 -5.86 -18.96
CA ASN A 40 -19.63 -4.68 -19.77
C ASN A 40 -18.87 -3.40 -19.31
N GLY A 41 -17.68 -3.55 -18.72
CA GLY A 41 -16.81 -2.47 -18.31
C GLY A 41 -17.31 -1.70 -17.08
N PHE A 42 -16.85 -0.46 -16.99
CA PHE A 42 -17.10 0.42 -15.86
C PHE A 42 -18.37 1.24 -16.04
N SER A 43 -19.03 1.60 -14.92
CA SER A 43 -20.13 2.57 -14.92
C SER A 43 -19.62 4.00 -15.15
N ASP A 44 -20.51 4.94 -15.47
CA ASP A 44 -20.16 6.36 -15.62
C ASP A 44 -19.64 7.01 -14.33
N ALA A 45 -19.97 6.45 -13.18
CA ALA A 45 -19.53 6.92 -11.87
C ALA A 45 -18.21 6.28 -11.40
N ALA A 46 -17.67 5.34 -12.16
CA ALA A 46 -16.49 4.57 -11.80
C ALA A 46 -15.24 5.44 -11.63
N TYR A 47 -14.40 5.02 -10.70
CA TYR A 47 -13.07 5.58 -10.49
C TYR A 47 -12.00 4.48 -10.54
N PRO A 48 -11.58 4.05 -11.72
CA PRO A 48 -10.63 2.95 -11.90
C PRO A 48 -9.25 3.19 -11.25
N LEU A 49 -8.82 4.46 -11.12
CA LEU A 49 -7.58 4.81 -10.39
C LEU A 49 -7.64 4.48 -8.90
N GLY A 50 -8.83 4.30 -8.35
CA GLY A 50 -9.04 3.86 -6.98
C GLY A 50 -9.40 2.38 -6.87
N ALA A 51 -9.21 1.61 -7.93
CA ALA A 51 -9.50 0.18 -7.92
C ALA A 51 -8.70 -0.54 -6.82
N VAL A 52 -9.36 -1.43 -6.12
CA VAL A 52 -8.76 -2.30 -5.11
C VAL A 52 -8.89 -3.72 -5.61
N PHE A 53 -7.75 -4.38 -5.82
CA PHE A 53 -7.69 -5.78 -6.20
C PHE A 53 -7.09 -6.59 -5.04
N GLU A 54 -7.83 -7.56 -4.53
CA GLU A 54 -7.42 -8.40 -3.42
C GLU A 54 -7.34 -9.85 -3.88
N ARG A 55 -6.31 -10.56 -3.41
CA ARG A 55 -6.02 -11.95 -3.73
C ARG A 55 -5.65 -12.73 -2.48
N SER A 56 -6.24 -13.89 -2.31
CA SER A 56 -6.02 -14.73 -1.13
C SER A 56 -4.57 -15.22 -1.02
N SER A 57 -3.93 -15.60 -2.12
CA SER A 57 -2.53 -16.03 -2.12
C SER A 57 -1.60 -14.89 -1.70
N ALA A 58 -1.83 -13.67 -2.19
CA ALA A 58 -1.07 -12.49 -1.79
C ALA A 58 -1.28 -12.13 -0.31
N LYS A 59 -2.49 -12.35 0.22
CA LYS A 59 -2.79 -12.18 1.65
C LYS A 59 -1.97 -13.13 2.51
N ASP A 60 -1.88 -14.39 2.11
CA ASP A 60 -1.11 -15.41 2.83
C ASP A 60 0.41 -15.12 2.76
N GLU A 61 0.91 -14.68 1.60
CA GLU A 61 2.30 -14.26 1.42
C GLU A 61 2.64 -13.01 2.25
N GLU A 62 1.78 -12.00 2.28
CA GLU A 62 1.93 -10.80 3.10
C GLU A 62 2.00 -11.16 4.58
N LYS A 63 1.09 -12.03 5.06
CA LYS A 63 1.07 -12.50 6.43
C LYS A 63 2.35 -13.26 6.79
N ALA A 64 2.79 -14.19 5.93
CA ALA A 64 4.02 -14.94 6.14
C ALA A 64 5.24 -13.99 6.16
N SER A 65 5.31 -13.02 5.26
CA SER A 65 6.37 -12.02 5.20
C SER A 65 6.42 -11.14 6.44
N ASN A 66 5.28 -10.71 6.96
CA ASN A 66 5.18 -9.93 8.19
C ASN A 66 5.68 -10.72 9.41
N VAL A 67 5.35 -12.00 9.50
CA VAL A 67 5.84 -12.89 10.58
C VAL A 67 7.36 -13.06 10.49
N ILE A 68 7.90 -13.37 9.31
CA ILE A 68 9.34 -13.54 9.08
C ILE A 68 10.11 -12.26 9.43
N LEU A 69 9.59 -11.09 9.01
CA LEU A 69 10.20 -9.80 9.32
C LEU A 69 10.21 -9.53 10.82
N ALA A 70 9.09 -9.78 11.50
CA ALA A 70 8.97 -9.60 12.93
C ALA A 70 9.96 -10.51 13.70
N GLU A 71 10.08 -11.79 13.32
CA GLU A 71 11.03 -12.72 13.91
C GLU A 71 12.49 -12.29 13.70
N LYS A 72 12.84 -11.79 12.50
CA LYS A 72 14.18 -11.24 12.24
C LYS A 72 14.49 -10.02 13.09
N ILE A 73 13.52 -9.13 13.31
CA ILE A 73 13.66 -7.98 14.20
C ILE A 73 13.91 -8.47 15.63
N GLU A 74 13.11 -9.40 16.15
CA GLU A 74 13.27 -9.97 17.49
C GLU A 74 14.65 -10.63 17.66
N GLN A 75 15.08 -11.45 16.69
CA GLN A 75 16.40 -12.09 16.69
C GLN A 75 17.54 -11.07 16.69
N SER A 76 17.41 -9.98 15.91
CA SER A 76 18.44 -8.93 15.86
C SER A 76 18.56 -8.20 17.19
N VAL A 77 17.46 -7.98 17.91
CA VAL A 77 17.48 -7.39 19.24
C VAL A 77 18.19 -8.32 20.25
N LEU A 78 17.99 -9.64 20.14
CA LEU A 78 18.66 -10.62 21.01
C LEU A 78 20.18 -10.69 20.78
N GLN A 79 20.67 -10.27 19.61
CA GLN A 79 22.10 -10.25 19.27
C GLN A 79 22.83 -8.96 19.73
N LEU A 80 22.09 -7.98 20.32
CA LEU A 80 22.68 -6.75 20.81
C LEU A 80 23.60 -7.06 22.01
N SER A 81 24.79 -6.43 22.05
CA SER A 81 25.71 -6.54 23.14
C SER A 81 25.22 -5.76 24.38
N SER A 82 25.80 -6.07 25.56
CA SER A 82 25.46 -5.35 26.79
C SER A 82 25.74 -3.85 26.69
N SER A 83 26.73 -3.44 25.88
CA SER A 83 27.04 -2.04 25.61
C SER A 83 25.99 -1.35 24.73
N ASP A 84 25.38 -2.09 23.83
CA ASP A 84 24.32 -1.55 22.93
C ASP A 84 22.98 -1.39 23.67
N ILE A 85 22.75 -2.20 24.71
CA ILE A 85 21.54 -2.17 25.54
C ILE A 85 21.57 -1.01 26.56
N GLN A 86 22.76 -0.57 26.97
CA GLN A 86 22.90 0.45 28.00
C GLN A 86 22.40 1.80 27.51
N GLY A 87 21.24 2.26 28.03
CA GLY A 87 20.57 3.50 27.64
C GLY A 87 19.59 3.40 26.46
N ALA A 88 19.44 2.21 25.85
CA ALA A 88 18.58 2.00 24.68
C ALA A 88 17.26 1.25 25.00
N GLY A 89 16.91 1.10 26.29
CA GLY A 89 15.75 0.28 26.70
C GLY A 89 14.42 0.69 26.07
N ASP A 90 14.13 2.00 25.99
CA ASP A 90 12.88 2.50 25.38
C ASP A 90 12.85 2.25 23.87
N GLN A 91 13.99 2.38 23.19
CA GLN A 91 14.13 2.14 21.76
C GLN A 91 13.96 0.65 21.44
N ILE A 92 14.54 -0.23 22.26
CA ILE A 92 14.38 -1.69 22.13
C ILE A 92 12.91 -2.07 22.30
N ASN A 93 12.24 -1.52 23.32
CA ASN A 93 10.82 -1.75 23.53
C ASN A 93 9.95 -1.26 22.36
N ALA A 94 10.30 -0.11 21.77
CA ALA A 94 9.60 0.40 20.58
C ALA A 94 9.78 -0.53 19.37
N VAL A 95 11.00 -1.04 19.13
CA VAL A 95 11.31 -1.99 18.05
C VAL A 95 10.58 -3.32 18.26
N LEU A 96 10.57 -3.85 19.47
CA LEU A 96 9.80 -5.07 19.80
C LEU A 96 8.28 -4.84 19.72
N GLY A 97 7.83 -3.63 20.06
CA GLY A 97 6.44 -3.21 19.86
C GLY A 97 6.04 -3.23 18.39
N PHE A 98 6.90 -2.73 17.52
CA PHE A 98 6.71 -2.77 16.08
C PHE A 98 6.69 -4.21 15.54
N ALA A 99 7.60 -5.08 15.98
CA ALA A 99 7.61 -6.49 15.60
C ALA A 99 6.29 -7.20 15.98
N ARG A 100 5.77 -6.91 17.19
CA ARG A 100 4.45 -7.44 17.60
C ARG A 100 3.33 -6.91 16.70
N GLN A 101 3.32 -5.62 16.41
CA GLN A 101 2.33 -5.01 15.52
C GLN A 101 2.34 -5.66 14.13
N LEU A 102 3.52 -5.98 13.57
CA LEU A 102 3.63 -6.69 12.29
C LEU A 102 2.98 -8.08 12.33
N LYS A 103 3.15 -8.83 13.44
CA LYS A 103 2.52 -10.17 13.60
C LYS A 103 1.00 -10.09 13.74
N GLU A 104 0.51 -9.03 14.37
CA GLU A 104 -0.92 -8.82 14.64
C GLU A 104 -1.65 -8.12 13.50
N GLN A 105 -0.91 -7.48 12.59
CA GLN A 105 -1.48 -6.75 11.46
C GLN A 105 -2.24 -7.72 10.55
N GLU A 106 -3.50 -7.40 10.29
CA GLU A 106 -4.29 -8.16 9.33
C GLU A 106 -3.77 -7.91 7.91
N ALA A 107 -3.33 -8.98 7.26
CA ALA A 107 -2.92 -8.94 5.86
C ALA A 107 -4.17 -8.76 4.98
N VAL A 108 -4.09 -7.90 4.00
CA VAL A 108 -5.21 -7.58 3.09
C VAL A 108 -5.07 -8.34 1.76
N GLY A 109 -3.84 -8.66 1.35
CA GLY A 109 -3.54 -9.29 0.07
C GLY A 109 -3.82 -8.36 -1.12
N ARG A 110 -3.65 -7.04 -0.91
CA ARG A 110 -3.90 -6.04 -1.94
C ARG A 110 -2.78 -6.02 -2.96
N LEU A 111 -3.16 -6.14 -4.22
CA LEU A 111 -2.26 -5.99 -5.36
C LEU A 111 -2.50 -4.64 -6.04
N SER A 112 -1.42 -3.95 -6.40
CA SER A 112 -1.51 -2.76 -7.25
C SER A 112 -1.69 -3.20 -8.69
N VAL A 113 -2.85 -2.88 -9.25
CA VAL A 113 -3.22 -3.24 -10.62
C VAL A 113 -3.71 -2.01 -11.38
N ASN A 114 -3.31 -1.87 -12.63
CA ASN A 114 -3.87 -0.87 -13.51
C ASN A 114 -4.99 -1.49 -14.36
N VAL A 115 -6.22 -1.32 -13.91
CA VAL A 115 -7.41 -1.88 -14.56
C VAL A 115 -7.80 -1.16 -15.86
N LEU A 116 -7.18 0.00 -16.16
CA LEU A 116 -7.43 0.75 -17.40
C LEU A 116 -6.57 0.28 -18.57
N LEU A 117 -5.42 -0.31 -18.28
CA LEU A 117 -4.49 -0.75 -19.32
C LEU A 117 -4.71 -2.22 -19.64
N ARG A 118 -5.06 -2.49 -20.90
CA ARG A 118 -4.94 -3.84 -21.46
C ARG A 118 -3.50 -4.06 -21.85
N ASP A 119 -2.66 -4.36 -20.87
CA ASP A 119 -1.26 -4.67 -21.12
C ASP A 119 -1.12 -6.13 -21.56
N GLN A 120 -0.99 -6.35 -22.88
CA GLN A 120 -0.79 -7.68 -23.42
C GLN A 120 0.59 -8.26 -23.07
N SER A 121 1.54 -7.40 -22.67
CA SER A 121 2.88 -7.82 -22.27
C SER A 121 2.90 -8.33 -20.83
N ASN A 122 1.95 -7.87 -19.99
CA ASN A 122 1.84 -8.26 -18.60
C ASN A 122 0.37 -8.45 -18.19
N PRO A 123 -0.32 -9.48 -18.70
CA PRO A 123 -1.72 -9.72 -18.39
C PRO A 123 -1.87 -10.15 -16.92
N ILE A 124 -2.94 -9.69 -16.27
CA ILE A 124 -3.30 -10.10 -14.91
C ILE A 124 -4.13 -11.38 -15.02
N TYR A 125 -3.50 -12.52 -14.79
CA TYR A 125 -4.20 -13.80 -14.66
C TYR A 125 -4.94 -13.86 -13.33
N LEU A 126 -6.08 -14.54 -13.33
CA LEU A 126 -6.97 -14.64 -12.18
C LEU A 126 -6.66 -15.87 -11.34
N GLU A 127 -6.91 -15.74 -10.03
CA GLU A 127 -6.91 -16.85 -9.07
C GLU A 127 -8.28 -16.98 -8.41
N ASP A 128 -8.59 -18.19 -7.96
CA ASP A 128 -9.88 -18.45 -7.30
C ASP A 128 -10.03 -17.61 -6.03
N GLY A 129 -11.17 -16.94 -5.92
CA GLY A 129 -11.47 -16.03 -4.81
C GLY A 129 -10.92 -14.61 -4.98
N ASP A 130 -10.37 -14.24 -6.14
CA ASP A 130 -9.99 -12.86 -6.43
C ASP A 130 -11.18 -11.91 -6.24
N LEU A 131 -10.90 -10.71 -5.72
CA LEU A 131 -11.88 -9.66 -5.50
C LEU A 131 -11.39 -8.36 -6.16
N LEU A 132 -12.23 -7.79 -7.04
CA LEU A 132 -12.02 -6.44 -7.58
C LEU A 132 -13.13 -5.52 -7.12
N VAL A 133 -12.75 -4.40 -6.50
CA VAL A 133 -13.68 -3.34 -6.07
C VAL A 133 -13.35 -2.07 -6.83
N ILE A 134 -14.31 -1.55 -7.59
CA ILE A 134 -14.20 -0.26 -8.28
C ILE A 134 -15.01 0.78 -7.51
N PRO A 135 -14.38 1.77 -6.86
CA PRO A 135 -15.10 2.79 -6.12
C PRO A 135 -15.73 3.85 -7.04
N LYS A 136 -16.65 4.62 -6.47
CA LYS A 136 -17.10 5.88 -7.08
C LYS A 136 -15.99 6.91 -7.07
N ARG A 137 -15.99 7.81 -8.05
CA ARG A 137 -15.05 8.93 -8.09
C ARG A 137 -15.25 9.84 -6.86
N PRO A 138 -14.25 9.99 -5.98
CA PRO A 138 -14.33 10.90 -4.86
C PRO A 138 -14.38 12.36 -5.31
N SER A 139 -15.03 13.22 -4.53
CA SER A 139 -15.10 14.66 -4.79
C SER A 139 -14.22 15.49 -3.85
N HIS A 140 -13.34 14.86 -3.08
CA HIS A 140 -12.56 15.52 -2.04
C HIS A 140 -11.12 15.04 -2.00
N ILE A 141 -10.28 15.85 -1.36
CA ILE A 141 -8.90 15.55 -0.94
C ILE A 141 -8.86 15.66 0.57
N SER A 142 -8.16 14.75 1.25
CA SER A 142 -7.92 14.84 2.69
C SER A 142 -6.50 15.37 2.94
N VAL A 143 -6.36 16.26 3.93
CA VAL A 143 -5.06 16.76 4.41
C VAL A 143 -4.96 16.43 5.89
N ILE A 144 -3.92 15.70 6.26
CA ILE A 144 -3.71 15.21 7.62
C ILE A 144 -2.25 15.36 8.08
N GLY A 145 -2.03 15.24 9.37
CA GLY A 145 -0.70 15.26 9.99
C GLY A 145 -0.35 16.63 10.55
N SER A 146 0.88 17.09 10.35
CA SER A 146 1.42 18.32 10.93
C SER A 146 0.95 19.58 10.18
N VAL A 147 -0.35 19.76 10.10
CA VAL A 147 -1.05 20.97 9.63
C VAL A 147 -1.78 21.64 10.79
N SER A 148 -2.24 22.87 10.60
CA SER A 148 -2.99 23.57 11.64
C SER A 148 -4.27 22.86 12.01
N GLN A 149 -4.99 22.34 11.01
CA GLN A 149 -6.21 21.56 11.17
C GLN A 149 -6.29 20.50 10.07
N SER A 150 -6.51 19.24 10.43
CA SER A 150 -6.83 18.20 9.44
C SER A 150 -8.16 18.52 8.77
N VAL A 151 -8.20 18.49 7.44
CA VAL A 151 -9.36 18.93 6.66
C VAL A 151 -9.63 17.95 5.51
N ARG A 152 -10.91 17.87 5.14
CA ARG A 152 -11.35 17.27 3.89
C ARG A 152 -11.85 18.40 2.98
N ALA A 153 -11.05 18.75 1.97
CA ALA A 153 -11.33 19.83 1.03
C ALA A 153 -11.99 19.28 -0.24
N ASN A 154 -12.85 20.07 -0.88
CA ASN A 154 -13.39 19.71 -2.19
C ASN A 154 -12.26 19.62 -3.21
N TYR A 155 -12.32 18.61 -4.08
CA TYR A 155 -11.37 18.45 -5.17
C TYR A 155 -11.55 19.57 -6.20
N ASN A 156 -10.43 20.17 -6.61
CA ASN A 156 -10.34 21.07 -7.75
C ASN A 156 -9.09 20.70 -8.56
N SER A 157 -9.25 20.47 -9.86
CA SER A 157 -8.15 20.08 -10.77
C SER A 157 -7.10 21.17 -10.96
N GLU A 158 -7.42 22.42 -10.66
CA GLU A 158 -6.49 23.56 -10.75
C GLU A 158 -5.63 23.74 -9.49
N ASN A 159 -6.04 23.13 -8.37
CA ASN A 159 -5.33 23.24 -7.12
C ASN A 159 -4.09 22.34 -7.08
N ASN A 160 -2.99 22.91 -6.61
CA ASN A 160 -1.80 22.15 -6.22
C ASN A 160 -1.84 21.80 -4.72
N PHE A 161 -0.84 21.08 -4.23
CA PHE A 161 -0.81 20.66 -2.83
C PHE A 161 -0.73 21.82 -1.82
N ASN A 162 -0.10 22.97 -2.21
CA ASN A 162 -0.02 24.12 -1.32
C ASN A 162 -1.39 24.78 -1.10
N ASP A 163 -2.26 24.74 -2.12
CA ASP A 163 -3.63 25.26 -2.00
C ASP A 163 -4.42 24.44 -0.98
N TYR A 164 -4.30 23.11 -1.03
CA TYR A 164 -4.92 22.23 -0.04
C TYR A 164 -4.33 22.38 1.35
N ILE A 165 -3.01 22.55 1.49
CA ILE A 165 -2.38 22.85 2.77
C ILE A 165 -2.87 24.20 3.33
N SER A 166 -3.03 25.20 2.47
CA SER A 166 -3.58 26.52 2.88
C SER A 166 -5.01 26.38 3.40
N ASN A 167 -5.84 25.54 2.76
CA ASN A 167 -7.19 25.21 3.24
C ASN A 167 -7.19 24.53 4.62
N ALA A 168 -6.10 23.83 4.96
CA ALA A 168 -5.87 23.22 6.27
C ALA A 168 -5.31 24.23 7.33
N GLY A 169 -5.29 25.53 7.00
CA GLY A 169 -4.73 26.58 7.85
C GLY A 169 -3.20 26.65 7.84
N GLY A 170 -2.56 26.00 6.85
CA GLY A 170 -1.12 25.96 6.71
C GLY A 170 -0.43 24.89 7.56
N TYR A 171 0.88 24.92 7.54
CA TYR A 171 1.74 23.97 8.28
C TYR A 171 1.77 24.29 9.77
N SER A 172 1.77 23.24 10.58
CA SER A 172 2.08 23.39 12.01
C SER A 172 3.58 23.68 12.22
N ARG A 173 3.95 24.12 13.43
CA ARG A 173 5.35 24.46 13.78
C ARG A 173 6.31 23.29 13.68
N ILE A 174 5.80 22.06 13.83
CA ILE A 174 6.58 20.83 13.81
C ILE A 174 6.56 20.13 12.44
N ALA A 175 5.99 20.75 11.42
CA ALA A 175 5.84 20.13 10.10
C ALA A 175 7.17 19.91 9.38
N ASP A 176 7.39 18.70 8.85
CA ASP A 176 8.48 18.41 7.94
C ASP A 176 8.01 18.54 6.48
N LYS A 177 8.28 19.71 5.90
CA LYS A 177 7.89 20.01 4.53
C LYS A 177 8.69 19.26 3.47
N SER A 178 9.82 18.67 3.85
CA SER A 178 10.71 17.96 2.91
C SER A 178 10.32 16.47 2.72
N ARG A 179 9.53 15.93 3.66
CA ARG A 179 9.14 14.51 3.66
C ARG A 179 7.62 14.30 3.48
N MET A 180 6.96 15.29 2.88
CA MET A 180 5.54 15.16 2.55
C MET A 180 5.32 14.08 1.50
N TYR A 181 4.24 13.35 1.63
CA TYR A 181 3.82 12.36 0.65
C TYR A 181 2.30 12.32 0.52
N MET A 182 1.85 11.66 -0.52
CA MET A 182 0.46 11.48 -0.85
C MET A 182 0.14 9.98 -0.86
N LEU A 183 -0.96 9.59 -0.24
CA LEU A 183 -1.58 8.30 -0.50
C LEU A 183 -2.57 8.45 -1.65
N LEU A 184 -2.39 7.69 -2.69
CA LEU A 184 -3.29 7.59 -3.82
C LEU A 184 -4.57 6.84 -3.42
N PRO A 185 -5.67 6.98 -4.17
CA PRO A 185 -6.93 6.29 -3.89
C PRO A 185 -6.81 4.76 -3.87
N ASN A 186 -5.88 4.18 -4.62
CA ASN A 186 -5.57 2.75 -4.58
C ASN A 186 -4.71 2.31 -3.37
N GLY A 187 -4.29 3.27 -2.51
CA GLY A 187 -3.47 3.04 -1.33
C GLY A 187 -1.97 3.13 -1.55
N GLU A 188 -1.49 3.37 -2.76
CA GLU A 188 -0.07 3.58 -3.03
C GLU A 188 0.42 4.91 -2.46
N ALA A 189 1.65 4.89 -1.93
CA ALA A 189 2.31 6.11 -1.46
C ALA A 189 3.15 6.73 -2.58
N SER A 190 3.00 8.04 -2.78
CA SER A 190 3.77 8.82 -3.75
C SER A 190 4.37 10.05 -3.08
N PRO A 191 5.66 10.36 -3.32
CA PRO A 191 6.25 11.59 -2.80
C PRO A 191 5.58 12.81 -3.46
N LEU A 192 5.45 13.90 -2.69
CA LEU A 192 4.93 15.16 -3.21
C LEU A 192 6.07 16.02 -3.79
N ALA A 193 5.94 16.39 -5.05
CA ALA A 193 6.79 17.35 -5.74
C ALA A 193 5.92 18.51 -6.27
N ASN A 194 6.56 19.64 -6.61
CA ASN A 194 5.84 20.87 -6.99
C ASN A 194 4.82 20.71 -8.13
N ASN A 195 5.06 19.77 -9.04
CA ASN A 195 4.19 19.53 -10.20
C ASN A 195 3.42 18.20 -10.09
N THR A 196 3.30 17.64 -8.89
CA THR A 196 2.58 16.37 -8.70
C THR A 196 1.09 16.60 -8.95
N ILE A 197 0.52 15.82 -9.87
CA ILE A 197 -0.94 15.77 -10.08
C ILE A 197 -1.55 15.08 -8.88
N ILE A 198 -2.56 15.70 -8.29
CA ILE A 198 -3.29 15.18 -7.14
C ILE A 198 -4.61 14.60 -7.61
N PRO A 199 -4.76 13.28 -7.68
CA PRO A 199 -6.03 12.66 -8.04
C PRO A 199 -7.10 12.88 -6.95
N PRO A 200 -8.40 13.00 -7.30
CA PRO A 200 -9.47 13.05 -6.32
C PRO A 200 -9.45 11.82 -5.41
N GLY A 201 -9.73 12.00 -4.13
CA GLY A 201 -9.67 10.94 -3.13
C GLY A 201 -8.28 10.71 -2.51
N SER A 202 -7.25 11.40 -2.98
CA SER A 202 -5.92 11.32 -2.37
C SER A 202 -5.89 11.90 -0.95
N VAL A 203 -4.94 11.40 -0.15
CA VAL A 203 -4.66 11.89 1.20
C VAL A 203 -3.27 12.51 1.22
N LEU A 204 -3.18 13.81 1.44
CA LEU A 204 -1.92 14.53 1.61
C LEU A 204 -1.47 14.40 3.07
N ILE A 205 -0.27 13.89 3.28
CA ILE A 205 0.28 13.62 4.60
C ILE A 205 1.48 14.51 4.84
N VAL A 206 1.39 15.32 5.90
CA VAL A 206 2.48 16.18 6.38
C VAL A 206 3.05 15.55 7.65
N PRO A 207 4.22 14.89 7.60
CA PRO A 207 4.82 14.30 8.79
C PRO A 207 5.38 15.37 9.74
N PRO A 208 5.56 15.07 11.04
CA PRO A 208 6.30 15.92 11.94
C PRO A 208 7.79 15.84 11.65
N LYS A 209 8.53 16.91 11.99
CA LYS A 209 9.99 16.86 12.11
C LYS A 209 10.33 15.92 13.25
N THR A 210 11.09 14.91 12.94
CA THR A 210 11.73 14.07 13.97
C THR A 210 13.05 14.73 14.36
N ASP A 211 13.21 15.08 15.62
CA ASP A 211 14.47 15.61 16.13
C ASP A 211 15.59 14.60 15.88
N LYS A 212 16.68 15.06 15.25
CA LYS A 212 17.84 14.23 14.92
C LYS A 212 18.51 13.57 16.14
N LEU A 213 18.19 14.03 17.35
CA LEU A 213 18.75 13.52 18.59
C LEU A 213 18.30 12.11 18.98
N SER A 214 17.11 11.67 18.55
CA SER A 214 16.67 10.29 18.77
C SER A 214 17.15 9.33 17.66
N ILE A 215 17.64 9.86 16.54
CA ILE A 215 18.08 9.05 15.39
C ILE A 215 19.53 8.56 15.57
N LEU A 216 20.39 9.29 16.28
CA LEU A 216 21.81 8.92 16.42
C LEU A 216 22.01 7.66 17.29
N GLY A 217 21.10 7.38 18.24
CA GLY A 217 21.09 6.10 18.97
C GLY A 217 20.35 4.98 18.25
N LEU A 218 19.32 5.35 17.42
CA LEU A 218 18.52 4.40 16.64
C LEU A 218 19.16 4.02 15.31
N THR A 219 19.92 4.92 14.66
CA THR A 219 20.50 4.64 13.34
C THR A 219 21.50 3.48 13.40
N ASP A 220 22.22 3.31 14.49
CA ASP A 220 23.19 2.23 14.61
C ASP A 220 22.47 0.89 14.86
N VAL A 221 21.47 0.87 15.74
CA VAL A 221 20.68 -0.34 16.06
C VAL A 221 19.75 -0.69 14.89
N VAL A 222 18.98 0.27 14.37
CA VAL A 222 18.08 0.06 13.24
C VAL A 222 18.84 -0.20 11.94
N SER A 223 19.98 0.47 11.69
CA SER A 223 20.81 0.19 10.51
C SER A 223 21.48 -1.18 10.58
N ARG A 224 21.89 -1.67 11.76
CA ARG A 224 22.38 -3.03 11.93
C ARG A 224 21.27 -4.06 11.76
N VAL A 225 20.08 -3.79 12.32
CA VAL A 225 18.90 -4.66 12.17
C VAL A 225 18.46 -4.70 10.70
N LEU A 226 18.30 -3.56 10.04
CA LEU A 226 17.89 -3.50 8.64
C LEU A 226 19.00 -3.95 7.68
N GLY A 227 20.27 -3.68 8.00
CA GLY A 227 21.42 -4.17 7.23
C GLY A 227 21.52 -5.69 7.23
N ASN A 228 21.30 -6.34 8.38
CA ASN A 228 21.27 -7.80 8.49
C ASN A 228 20.06 -8.41 7.78
N ILE A 229 18.90 -7.71 7.74
CA ILE A 229 17.70 -8.14 7.01
C ILE A 229 17.95 -8.05 5.51
N ALA A 230 18.52 -6.94 5.02
CA ALA A 230 18.82 -6.75 3.60
C ALA A 230 19.80 -7.78 3.05
N THR A 231 20.86 -8.12 3.81
CA THR A 231 21.83 -9.16 3.43
C THR A 231 21.22 -10.56 3.44
N SER A 232 20.26 -10.83 4.33
CA SER A 232 19.57 -12.13 4.41
C SER A 232 18.59 -12.32 3.24
N ILE A 233 17.90 -11.27 2.80
CA ILE A 233 16.98 -11.32 1.65
C ILE A 233 17.76 -11.51 0.34
N LEU A 234 18.93 -10.84 0.18
CA LEU A 234 19.81 -11.03 -0.97
C LEU A 234 20.44 -12.43 -1.04
N ALA A 235 20.71 -13.05 0.12
CA ALA A 235 21.23 -14.42 0.17
C ALA A 235 20.17 -15.48 -0.23
N ILE A 236 18.90 -15.25 0.02
CA ILE A 236 17.81 -16.15 -0.37
C ILE A 236 17.55 -16.08 -1.87
N ASN A 237 17.66 -14.90 -2.49
CA ASN A 237 17.45 -14.72 -3.94
C ASN A 237 18.61 -15.25 -4.80
N ASN A 238 19.76 -15.60 -4.23
CA ASN A 238 20.93 -16.16 -4.95
C ASN A 238 21.03 -17.70 -4.87
N VAL A 239 20.03 -18.39 -4.32
CA VAL A 239 20.04 -19.86 -4.11
C VAL A 239 18.95 -20.56 -4.97
N ASN A 240 18.40 -19.89 -6.00
CA ASN A 240 17.53 -20.55 -7.01
C ASN A 240 18.10 -20.39 -8.39
#